data_9a17cedf56531443615cfa097265de32
#
_entry.id   9a17cedf56531443615cfa097265de32
#
_cell.length_a   1.000
_cell.length_b   1.000
_cell.length_c   1.000
_cell.angle_alpha   90.00
_cell.angle_beta   90.00
_cell.angle_gamma   90.00
#
_symmetry.space_group_name_H-M   'P 1'
#
loop_
_entity.id
_entity.type
_entity.pdbx_description
1 polymer ?
#
loop_
_entity_poly.entity_id
_entity_poly.type
_entity_poly.pdbx_seq_one_letter_code
_entity_poly.pdbx_strand_id
1 'polypeptide(L)'
;GSSAALPDIPGLADIEYLTNENVFDLTRAPRHIVIIGGGPLGVEMAQALRRLGSEVTILESRRLLPKCDHELAEVVSAQLRKEGIRVVEETNIIQISQRRGGAVIHIADGKSVRDIDASHVLVATGRRPNFDELDLDKAGVLFSENGIEVDRRLRTTNKRVFAIGDVIGGTQQTHAAGYHAGIVIRNTLFRLPAKADLSVMPRAIYTNPEIAEVGLTESEASQIYSGVRSLKWSFDDNDRARAEREIEGLGKIVVSGRGKILGAGIVGKNAGDLITPWTLAMQEE
;
A
#
# COMPACT_ATOMS: atom_id res chain seq x y z
N GLY A 1 1.75 16.73 -1.87
CA GLY A 1 1.05 15.80 -0.99
C GLY A 1 -0.10 15.08 -1.66
N SER A 2 -0.84 14.30 -0.90
CA SER A 2 -2.04 13.59 -1.35
C SER A 2 -3.06 13.52 -0.22
N SER A 3 -4.33 13.36 -0.57
CA SER A 3 -5.45 13.14 0.35
C SER A 3 -6.09 11.78 0.08
N ALA A 4 -6.99 11.33 0.97
CA ALA A 4 -7.75 10.11 0.76
C ALA A 4 -8.52 10.17 -0.57
N ALA A 5 -8.42 9.13 -1.38
CA ALA A 5 -9.25 8.97 -2.55
C ALA A 5 -10.61 8.40 -2.13
N LEU A 6 -11.66 9.17 -2.30
CA LEU A 6 -13.02 8.72 -1.98
C LEU A 6 -13.61 7.99 -3.19
N PRO A 7 -14.10 6.77 -3.01
CA PRO A 7 -14.77 6.04 -4.08
C PRO A 7 -16.16 6.61 -4.31
N ASP A 8 -16.63 6.53 -5.56
CA ASP A 8 -17.99 6.89 -5.92
C ASP A 8 -18.96 5.74 -5.53
N ILE A 9 -19.33 5.72 -4.25
CA ILE A 9 -20.26 4.75 -3.68
C ILE A 9 -21.55 5.49 -3.29
N PRO A 10 -22.72 5.13 -3.83
CA PRO A 10 -23.99 5.74 -3.47
C PRO A 10 -24.19 5.73 -1.94
N GLY A 11 -24.50 6.91 -1.37
CA GLY A 11 -24.76 7.08 0.06
C GLY A 11 -23.51 7.24 0.95
N LEU A 12 -22.29 7.14 0.42
CA LEU A 12 -21.08 7.38 1.21
C LEU A 12 -21.01 8.82 1.73
N ALA A 13 -21.40 9.79 0.91
CA ALA A 13 -21.42 11.21 1.30
C ALA A 13 -22.49 11.56 2.34
N ASP A 14 -23.48 10.67 2.54
CA ASP A 14 -24.60 10.90 3.47
C ASP A 14 -24.30 10.38 4.89
N ILE A 15 -23.15 9.76 5.12
CA ILE A 15 -22.73 9.22 6.40
C ILE A 15 -21.46 9.90 6.93
N GLU A 16 -21.23 9.81 8.24
CA GLU A 16 -19.91 10.08 8.80
C GLU A 16 -18.97 8.91 8.51
N TYR A 17 -17.83 9.20 7.90
CA TYR A 17 -16.79 8.20 7.61
C TYR A 17 -15.41 8.67 8.08
N LEU A 18 -14.54 7.72 8.31
CA LEU A 18 -13.16 7.93 8.68
C LEU A 18 -12.27 7.78 7.43
N THR A 19 -11.14 8.48 7.45
CA THR A 19 -10.03 8.33 6.51
C THR A 19 -8.72 8.26 7.30
N ASN A 20 -7.59 8.21 6.62
CA ASN A 20 -6.27 8.35 7.24
C ASN A 20 -6.05 9.69 7.96
N GLU A 21 -6.90 10.68 7.73
CA GLU A 21 -6.76 12.03 8.29
C GLU A 21 -7.38 12.15 9.69
N ASN A 22 -8.42 11.37 9.98
CA ASN A 22 -9.19 11.49 11.24
C ASN A 22 -9.35 10.17 12.01
N VAL A 23 -8.90 9.04 11.49
CA VAL A 23 -9.00 7.75 12.20
C VAL A 23 -8.22 7.73 13.52
N PHE A 24 -7.17 8.54 13.63
CA PHE A 24 -6.35 8.65 14.84
C PHE A 24 -6.95 9.57 15.90
N ASP A 25 -8.02 10.30 15.59
CA ASP A 25 -8.75 11.12 16.55
C ASP A 25 -9.77 10.30 17.37
N LEU A 26 -9.91 9.01 17.07
CA LEU A 26 -10.77 8.12 17.82
C LEU A 26 -10.32 7.99 19.29
N THR A 27 -11.19 8.38 20.20
CA THR A 27 -10.93 8.28 21.65
C THR A 27 -11.49 7.01 22.29
N ARG A 28 -12.23 6.21 21.52
CA ARG A 28 -12.81 4.93 21.94
C ARG A 28 -12.75 3.95 20.78
N ALA A 29 -12.50 2.68 21.07
CA ALA A 29 -12.55 1.63 20.07
C ALA A 29 -13.96 1.53 19.45
N PRO A 30 -14.09 1.55 18.11
CA PRO A 30 -15.35 1.26 17.44
C PRO A 30 -15.88 -0.12 17.86
N ARG A 31 -17.19 -0.27 18.03
CA ARG A 31 -17.77 -1.59 18.29
C ARG A 31 -17.57 -2.51 17.08
N HIS A 32 -17.94 -2.07 15.89
CA HIS A 32 -17.70 -2.73 14.62
C HIS A 32 -17.30 -1.69 13.59
N ILE A 33 -16.10 -1.80 13.06
CA ILE A 33 -15.61 -0.96 11.96
C ILE A 33 -15.57 -1.75 10.67
N VAL A 34 -16.16 -1.17 9.62
CA VAL A 34 -16.04 -1.68 8.26
C VAL A 34 -15.01 -0.83 7.51
N ILE A 35 -13.99 -1.47 6.98
CA ILE A 35 -12.90 -0.84 6.23
C ILE A 35 -13.11 -1.12 4.75
N ILE A 36 -13.26 -0.05 3.97
CA ILE A 36 -13.40 -0.10 2.51
C ILE A 36 -12.01 0.05 1.89
N GLY A 37 -11.49 -1.04 1.34
CA GLY A 37 -10.17 -1.15 0.74
C GLY A 37 -9.21 -2.01 1.55
N GLY A 38 -8.66 -3.03 0.90
CA GLY A 38 -7.69 -4.00 1.44
C GLY A 38 -6.24 -3.71 1.05
N GLY A 39 -5.91 -2.44 0.77
CA GLY A 39 -4.54 -1.96 0.56
C GLY A 39 -3.75 -1.82 1.88
N PRO A 40 -2.50 -1.31 1.84
CA PRO A 40 -1.63 -1.20 3.02
C PRO A 40 -2.31 -0.56 4.23
N LEU A 41 -2.88 0.64 4.07
CA LEU A 41 -3.59 1.32 5.15
C LEU A 41 -4.75 0.49 5.72
N GLY A 42 -5.53 -0.13 4.82
CA GLY A 42 -6.70 -0.93 5.21
C GLY A 42 -6.32 -2.11 6.10
N VAL A 43 -5.29 -2.88 5.73
CA VAL A 43 -4.86 -4.06 6.50
C VAL A 43 -4.15 -3.68 7.80
N GLU A 44 -3.33 -2.61 7.80
CA GLU A 44 -2.66 -2.11 9.00
C GLU A 44 -3.69 -1.63 10.04
N MET A 45 -4.65 -0.80 9.62
CA MET A 45 -5.70 -0.30 10.51
C MET A 45 -6.64 -1.40 10.96
N ALA A 46 -6.95 -2.37 10.10
CA ALA A 46 -7.77 -3.52 10.47
C ALA A 46 -7.13 -4.32 11.62
N GLN A 47 -5.86 -4.64 11.49
CA GLN A 47 -5.16 -5.39 12.52
C GLN A 47 -5.00 -4.58 13.82
N ALA A 48 -4.62 -3.31 13.73
CA ALA A 48 -4.48 -2.43 14.89
C ALA A 48 -5.81 -2.29 15.65
N LEU A 49 -6.91 -1.97 14.97
CA LEU A 49 -8.22 -1.80 15.59
C LEU A 49 -8.78 -3.12 16.13
N ARG A 50 -8.53 -4.24 15.45
CA ARG A 50 -8.89 -5.58 15.97
C ARG A 50 -8.18 -5.88 17.29
N ARG A 51 -6.89 -5.60 17.36
CA ARG A 51 -6.09 -5.79 18.59
C ARG A 51 -6.48 -4.84 19.72
N LEU A 52 -7.05 -3.68 19.38
CA LEU A 52 -7.66 -2.74 20.34
C LEU A 52 -9.08 -3.14 20.75
N GLY A 53 -9.61 -4.27 20.27
CA GLY A 53 -10.88 -4.83 20.72
C GLY A 53 -12.08 -4.56 19.81
N SER A 54 -11.91 -3.93 18.67
CA SER A 54 -12.99 -3.74 17.69
C SER A 54 -13.33 -5.04 16.97
N GLU A 55 -14.60 -5.20 16.60
CA GLU A 55 -14.98 -6.09 15.51
C GLU A 55 -14.59 -5.41 14.18
N VAL A 56 -13.94 -6.14 13.27
CA VAL A 56 -13.41 -5.55 12.04
C VAL A 56 -13.83 -6.37 10.83
N THR A 57 -14.33 -5.69 9.81
CA THR A 57 -14.60 -6.26 8.49
C THR A 57 -13.85 -5.45 7.43
N ILE A 58 -13.09 -6.11 6.57
CA ILE A 58 -12.48 -5.50 5.37
C ILE A 58 -13.33 -5.88 4.16
N LEU A 59 -13.66 -4.88 3.33
CA LEU A 59 -14.32 -5.06 2.02
C LEU A 59 -13.32 -4.67 0.93
N GLU A 60 -12.99 -5.61 0.06
CA GLU A 60 -12.04 -5.39 -1.04
C GLU A 60 -12.64 -5.91 -2.35
N SER A 61 -12.58 -5.08 -3.39
CA SER A 61 -13.10 -5.42 -4.72
C SER A 61 -12.26 -6.44 -5.48
N ARG A 62 -11.03 -6.62 -5.06
CA ARG A 62 -10.06 -7.59 -5.56
C ARG A 62 -9.66 -8.52 -4.42
N ARG A 63 -8.43 -9.03 -4.45
CA ARG A 63 -7.78 -9.69 -3.31
C ARG A 63 -7.12 -8.66 -2.38
N LEU A 64 -6.86 -9.03 -1.14
CA LEU A 64 -6.06 -8.19 -0.24
C LEU A 64 -4.67 -7.92 -0.82
N LEU A 65 -4.16 -6.71 -0.56
CA LEU A 65 -2.82 -6.29 -0.97
C LEU A 65 -2.55 -6.55 -2.46
N PRO A 66 -3.38 -6.07 -3.38
CA PRO A 66 -3.37 -6.50 -4.78
C PRO A 66 -2.08 -6.10 -5.54
N LYS A 67 -1.28 -5.19 -4.96
CA LYS A 67 0.01 -4.75 -5.52
C LYS A 67 1.21 -5.50 -4.94
N CYS A 68 1.00 -6.38 -3.96
CA CYS A 68 2.05 -7.22 -3.39
C CYS A 68 2.13 -8.57 -4.09
N ASP A 69 3.27 -9.23 -3.94
CA ASP A 69 3.38 -10.63 -4.34
C ASP A 69 2.28 -11.46 -3.66
N HIS A 70 1.65 -12.34 -4.43
CA HIS A 70 0.47 -13.06 -3.96
C HIS A 70 0.78 -13.95 -2.75
N GLU A 71 1.90 -14.65 -2.79
CA GLU A 71 2.26 -15.58 -1.71
C GLU A 71 2.57 -14.85 -0.40
N LEU A 72 3.19 -13.66 -0.49
CA LEU A 72 3.43 -12.83 0.70
C LEU A 72 2.13 -12.26 1.26
N ALA A 73 1.23 -11.79 0.39
CA ALA A 73 -0.07 -11.27 0.77
C ALA A 73 -0.94 -12.33 1.46
N GLU A 74 -0.88 -13.60 1.01
CA GLU A 74 -1.63 -14.70 1.60
C GLU A 74 -1.22 -14.99 3.05
N VAL A 75 0.06 -14.87 3.40
CA VAL A 75 0.52 -15.03 4.79
C VAL A 75 -0.15 -13.99 5.70
N VAL A 76 -0.20 -12.73 5.26
CA VAL A 76 -0.89 -11.66 6.01
C VAL A 76 -2.40 -11.90 6.05
N SER A 77 -3.02 -12.27 4.92
CA SER A 77 -4.45 -12.56 4.84
C SER A 77 -4.85 -13.67 5.83
N ALA A 78 -4.07 -14.75 5.87
CA ALA A 78 -4.28 -15.85 6.79
C ALA A 78 -4.17 -15.40 8.27
N GLN A 79 -3.18 -14.56 8.58
CA GLN A 79 -3.00 -14.04 9.93
C GLN A 79 -4.16 -13.12 10.35
N LEU A 80 -4.61 -12.21 9.48
CA LEU A 80 -5.75 -11.34 9.75
C LEU A 80 -7.02 -12.15 10.05
N ARG A 81 -7.28 -13.20 9.27
CA ARG A 81 -8.40 -14.11 9.49
C ARG A 81 -8.26 -14.90 10.81
N LYS A 82 -7.04 -15.36 11.15
CA LYS A 82 -6.71 -16.02 12.42
C LYS A 82 -6.96 -15.12 13.62
N GLU A 83 -6.73 -13.82 13.50
CA GLU A 83 -7.05 -12.81 14.52
C GLU A 83 -8.56 -12.45 14.58
N GLY A 84 -9.39 -13.05 13.72
CA GLY A 84 -10.85 -12.87 13.72
C GLY A 84 -11.31 -11.63 12.95
N ILE A 85 -10.49 -11.10 12.04
CA ILE A 85 -10.91 -10.07 11.09
C ILE A 85 -11.69 -10.76 9.97
N ARG A 86 -12.89 -10.25 9.69
CA ARG A 86 -13.70 -10.70 8.56
C ARG A 86 -13.19 -10.04 7.29
N VAL A 87 -12.63 -10.83 6.39
CA VAL A 87 -12.15 -10.36 5.09
C VAL A 87 -13.09 -10.83 4.00
N VAL A 88 -13.69 -9.88 3.26
CA VAL A 88 -14.59 -10.10 2.13
C VAL A 88 -13.91 -9.54 0.90
N GLU A 89 -13.37 -10.44 0.09
CA GLU A 89 -12.68 -10.14 -1.17
C GLU A 89 -13.64 -10.29 -2.35
N GLU A 90 -13.24 -9.78 -3.51
CA GLU A 90 -13.99 -9.85 -4.77
C GLU A 90 -15.45 -9.36 -4.64
N THR A 91 -15.66 -8.38 -3.74
CA THR A 91 -16.98 -7.86 -3.44
C THR A 91 -17.14 -6.43 -3.91
N ASN A 92 -18.35 -6.09 -4.36
CA ASN A 92 -18.72 -4.73 -4.75
C ASN A 92 -19.70 -4.16 -3.75
N ILE A 93 -19.45 -2.93 -3.31
CA ILE A 93 -20.39 -2.17 -2.48
C ILE A 93 -21.41 -1.52 -3.41
N ILE A 94 -22.68 -1.85 -3.22
CA ILE A 94 -23.78 -1.33 -4.03
C ILE A 94 -24.20 0.05 -3.53
N GLN A 95 -24.33 0.18 -2.20
CA GLN A 95 -24.82 1.38 -1.55
C GLN A 95 -24.43 1.36 -0.07
N ILE A 96 -24.35 2.54 0.52
CA ILE A 96 -24.25 2.73 1.96
C ILE A 96 -25.47 3.53 2.42
N SER A 97 -26.11 3.10 3.51
CA SER A 97 -27.27 3.77 4.08
C SER A 97 -26.98 4.20 5.50
N GLN A 98 -27.39 5.42 5.86
CA GLN A 98 -27.30 5.89 7.23
C GLN A 98 -28.25 5.10 8.14
N ARG A 99 -27.76 4.76 9.33
CA ARG A 99 -28.52 4.12 10.40
C ARG A 99 -28.28 4.82 11.73
N ARG A 100 -29.23 4.72 12.67
CA ARG A 100 -29.01 5.25 14.02
C ARG A 100 -27.81 4.58 14.69
N GLY A 101 -26.76 5.36 14.93
CA GLY A 101 -25.52 4.91 15.55
C GLY A 101 -24.52 4.20 14.60
N GLY A 102 -24.59 4.50 13.31
CA GLY A 102 -23.67 3.98 12.31
C GLY A 102 -24.23 3.92 10.90
N ALA A 103 -23.84 2.92 10.13
CA ALA A 103 -24.22 2.73 8.73
C ALA A 103 -24.55 1.26 8.44
N VAL A 104 -25.24 1.03 7.35
CA VAL A 104 -25.44 -0.29 6.74
C VAL A 104 -24.79 -0.28 5.37
N ILE A 105 -23.89 -1.22 5.13
CA ILE A 105 -23.20 -1.39 3.86
C ILE A 105 -23.85 -2.55 3.11
N HIS A 106 -24.44 -2.25 1.94
CA HIS A 106 -25.04 -3.23 1.06
C HIS A 106 -24.01 -3.72 0.05
N ILE A 107 -23.64 -4.99 0.10
CA ILE A 107 -22.64 -5.59 -0.78
C ILE A 107 -23.27 -6.62 -1.71
N ALA A 108 -22.72 -6.70 -2.94
CA ALA A 108 -22.99 -7.79 -3.86
C ALA A 108 -21.89 -8.85 -3.71
N ASP A 109 -22.31 -10.08 -3.37
CA ASP A 109 -21.46 -11.25 -3.31
C ASP A 109 -21.98 -12.28 -4.32
N GLY A 110 -21.47 -12.19 -5.53
CA GLY A 110 -21.99 -12.96 -6.66
C GLY A 110 -23.45 -12.66 -6.95
N LYS A 111 -24.36 -13.60 -6.66
CA LYS A 111 -25.81 -13.47 -6.93
C LYS A 111 -26.63 -12.98 -5.73
N SER A 112 -26.03 -12.83 -4.57
CA SER A 112 -26.70 -12.42 -3.34
C SER A 112 -26.33 -11.00 -2.93
N VAL A 113 -27.30 -10.28 -2.37
CA VAL A 113 -27.05 -9.01 -1.66
C VAL A 113 -27.01 -9.33 -0.18
N ARG A 114 -26.03 -8.78 0.51
CA ARG A 114 -25.89 -8.90 1.97
C ARG A 114 -25.68 -7.54 2.60
N ASP A 115 -26.22 -7.38 3.78
CA ASP A 115 -26.10 -6.19 4.59
C ASP A 115 -25.06 -6.41 5.69
N ILE A 116 -24.21 -5.40 5.90
CA ILE A 116 -23.24 -5.37 6.98
C ILE A 116 -23.47 -4.12 7.82
N ASP A 117 -23.87 -4.33 9.06
CA ASP A 117 -24.01 -3.25 10.04
C ASP A 117 -22.62 -2.77 10.49
N ALA A 118 -22.39 -1.47 10.50
CA ALA A 118 -21.15 -0.85 10.98
C ALA A 118 -21.46 0.25 11.99
N SER A 119 -20.70 0.34 13.07
CA SER A 119 -20.71 1.54 13.93
C SER A 119 -19.85 2.66 13.34
N HIS A 120 -18.81 2.30 12.57
CA HIS A 120 -17.91 3.23 11.89
C HIS A 120 -17.53 2.66 10.53
N VAL A 121 -17.26 3.54 9.57
CA VAL A 121 -16.76 3.20 8.24
C VAL A 121 -15.43 3.90 8.05
N LEU A 122 -14.37 3.16 7.67
CA LEU A 122 -13.07 3.70 7.29
C LEU A 122 -12.89 3.53 5.78
N VAL A 123 -12.63 4.62 5.07
CA VAL A 123 -12.32 4.62 3.65
C VAL A 123 -10.80 4.55 3.47
N ALA A 124 -10.31 3.47 2.88
CA ALA A 124 -8.90 3.15 2.66
C ALA A 124 -8.61 2.72 1.20
N THR A 125 -9.33 3.31 0.24
CA THR A 125 -9.32 2.91 -1.18
C THR A 125 -8.17 3.49 -1.99
N GLY A 126 -7.29 4.29 -1.38
CA GLY A 126 -6.13 4.88 -2.01
C GLY A 126 -5.96 6.36 -1.71
N ARG A 127 -5.08 7.01 -2.49
CA ARG A 127 -4.75 8.43 -2.30
C ARG A 127 -4.77 9.14 -3.65
N ARG A 128 -5.24 10.40 -3.63
CA ARG A 128 -5.25 11.30 -4.78
C ARG A 128 -4.20 12.41 -4.58
N PRO A 129 -3.35 12.68 -5.57
CA PRO A 129 -2.43 13.82 -5.52
C PRO A 129 -3.15 15.16 -5.36
N ASN A 130 -2.60 16.07 -4.55
CA ASN A 130 -3.17 17.39 -4.28
C ASN A 130 -2.47 18.44 -5.13
N PHE A 131 -3.10 18.90 -6.18
CA PHE A 131 -2.58 19.94 -7.07
C PHE A 131 -3.64 20.93 -7.57
N ASP A 132 -4.91 20.74 -7.20
CA ASP A 132 -6.05 21.52 -7.72
C ASP A 132 -5.90 23.04 -7.49
N GLU A 133 -5.25 23.45 -6.38
CA GLU A 133 -5.10 24.86 -6.01
C GLU A 133 -3.75 25.49 -6.47
N LEU A 134 -2.96 24.75 -7.28
CA LEU A 134 -1.60 25.19 -7.63
C LEU A 134 -1.51 26.00 -8.93
N ASP A 135 -2.62 26.22 -9.65
CA ASP A 135 -2.64 26.95 -10.93
C ASP A 135 -1.56 26.47 -11.92
N LEU A 136 -1.36 25.16 -12.02
CA LEU A 136 -0.26 24.53 -12.74
C LEU A 136 -0.21 24.92 -14.22
N ASP A 137 -1.37 25.10 -14.86
CA ASP A 137 -1.47 25.55 -16.25
C ASP A 137 -0.84 26.93 -16.44
N LYS A 138 -1.07 27.86 -15.50
CA LYS A 138 -0.45 29.21 -15.52
C LYS A 138 1.07 29.13 -15.38
N ALA A 139 1.58 28.11 -14.71
CA ALA A 139 3.01 27.87 -14.55
C ALA A 139 3.64 27.07 -15.71
N GLY A 140 2.85 26.60 -16.67
CA GLY A 140 3.31 25.74 -17.77
C GLY A 140 3.77 24.36 -17.29
N VAL A 141 3.12 23.85 -16.26
CA VAL A 141 3.40 22.54 -15.65
C VAL A 141 2.35 21.54 -16.11
N LEU A 142 2.78 20.46 -16.76
CA LEU A 142 1.90 19.35 -17.16
C LEU A 142 1.59 18.44 -15.97
N PHE A 143 0.35 18.01 -15.90
CA PHE A 143 -0.15 17.08 -14.90
C PHE A 143 -1.30 16.25 -15.47
N SER A 144 -1.60 15.14 -14.81
CA SER A 144 -2.75 14.28 -15.09
C SER A 144 -3.43 13.91 -13.78
N GLU A 145 -4.50 13.11 -13.82
CA GLU A 145 -5.14 12.56 -12.62
C GLU A 145 -4.16 11.75 -11.75
N ASN A 146 -3.10 11.22 -12.35
CA ASN A 146 -2.08 10.44 -11.65
C ASN A 146 -1.02 11.32 -10.95
N GLY A 147 -0.99 12.63 -11.18
CA GLY A 147 -0.07 13.57 -10.57
C GLY A 147 0.67 14.48 -11.55
N ILE A 148 1.59 15.28 -11.00
CA ILE A 148 2.44 16.20 -11.78
C ILE A 148 3.52 15.42 -12.52
N GLU A 149 3.66 15.67 -13.83
CA GLU A 149 4.67 15.02 -14.66
C GLU A 149 6.08 15.54 -14.36
N VAL A 150 7.02 14.63 -14.12
CA VAL A 150 8.42 14.96 -13.84
C VAL A 150 9.39 14.08 -14.61
N ASP A 151 10.58 14.61 -14.90
CA ASP A 151 11.71 13.83 -15.40
C ASP A 151 12.43 13.07 -14.23
N ARG A 152 13.42 12.24 -14.55
CA ARG A 152 14.21 11.53 -13.52
C ARG A 152 14.99 12.44 -12.57
N ARG A 153 15.11 13.74 -12.85
CA ARG A 153 15.65 14.76 -11.94
C ARG A 153 14.58 15.46 -11.12
N LEU A 154 13.33 14.98 -11.22
CA LEU A 154 12.14 15.52 -10.56
C LEU A 154 11.80 16.96 -11.01
N ARG A 155 12.21 17.34 -12.23
CA ARG A 155 11.84 18.60 -12.85
C ARG A 155 10.55 18.42 -13.62
N THR A 156 9.66 19.37 -13.49
CA THR A 156 8.44 19.45 -14.30
C THR A 156 8.75 19.88 -15.73
N THR A 157 7.75 20.05 -16.57
CA THR A 157 7.87 20.68 -17.89
C THR A 157 8.40 22.10 -17.78
N ASN A 158 8.05 22.85 -16.74
CA ASN A 158 8.70 24.09 -16.36
C ASN A 158 10.00 23.80 -15.61
N LYS A 159 11.16 23.99 -16.24
CA LYS A 159 12.48 23.64 -15.70
C LYS A 159 12.90 24.37 -14.43
N ARG A 160 12.13 25.39 -14.00
CA ARG A 160 12.33 26.10 -12.73
C ARG A 160 11.49 25.51 -11.59
N VAL A 161 10.57 24.60 -11.90
CA VAL A 161 9.65 23.97 -10.94
C VAL A 161 9.98 22.49 -10.80
N PHE A 162 10.12 22.06 -9.55
CA PHE A 162 10.30 20.66 -9.18
C PHE A 162 9.05 20.16 -8.46
N ALA A 163 8.69 18.89 -8.64
CA ALA A 163 7.64 18.24 -7.86
C ALA A 163 8.16 16.96 -7.24
N ILE A 164 7.82 16.72 -5.97
CA ILE A 164 8.31 15.59 -5.16
C ILE A 164 7.22 15.01 -4.28
N GLY A 165 7.42 13.77 -3.87
CA GLY A 165 6.48 13.04 -3.00
C GLY A 165 5.17 12.70 -3.70
N ASP A 166 4.10 12.58 -2.94
CA ASP A 166 2.82 12.05 -3.41
C ASP A 166 2.19 12.81 -4.57
N VAL A 167 2.51 14.10 -4.70
CA VAL A 167 1.93 14.95 -5.76
C VAL A 167 2.35 14.54 -7.18
N ILE A 168 3.44 13.76 -7.32
CA ILE A 168 3.85 13.20 -8.61
C ILE A 168 3.26 11.81 -8.88
N GLY A 169 2.40 11.32 -7.98
CA GLY A 169 1.82 9.97 -8.08
C GLY A 169 2.84 8.85 -7.81
N GLY A 170 2.57 7.67 -8.34
CA GLY A 170 3.45 6.50 -8.18
C GLY A 170 3.47 5.97 -6.74
N THR A 171 4.65 5.83 -6.17
CA THR A 171 4.84 5.36 -4.78
C THR A 171 4.54 6.48 -3.79
N GLN A 172 3.35 6.46 -3.22
CA GLN A 172 2.87 7.47 -2.25
C GLN A 172 3.25 7.05 -0.83
N GLN A 173 4.55 7.17 -0.51
CA GLN A 173 5.13 6.79 0.79
C GLN A 173 6.10 7.87 1.29
N THR A 174 6.15 8.06 2.60
CA THR A 174 6.95 9.12 3.24
C THR A 174 8.43 9.04 2.90
N HIS A 175 9.03 7.84 2.90
CA HIS A 175 10.44 7.66 2.56
C HIS A 175 10.75 7.95 1.09
N ALA A 176 9.82 7.68 0.17
CA ALA A 176 9.96 8.08 -1.23
C ALA A 176 10.00 9.60 -1.37
N ALA A 177 9.14 10.34 -0.64
CA ALA A 177 9.18 11.79 -0.61
C ALA A 177 10.52 12.34 -0.07
N GLY A 178 11.06 11.72 0.99
CA GLY A 178 12.40 12.05 1.53
C GLY A 178 13.52 11.80 0.52
N TYR A 179 13.49 10.66 -0.17
CA TYR A 179 14.43 10.35 -1.24
C TYR A 179 14.36 11.38 -2.39
N HIS A 180 13.16 11.73 -2.84
CA HIS A 180 12.94 12.76 -3.86
C HIS A 180 13.53 14.12 -3.43
N ALA A 181 13.33 14.52 -2.16
CA ALA A 181 13.90 15.75 -1.63
C ALA A 181 15.43 15.74 -1.71
N GLY A 182 16.08 14.62 -1.37
CA GLY A 182 17.52 14.45 -1.50
C GLY A 182 18.02 14.60 -2.95
N ILE A 183 17.29 14.08 -3.94
CA ILE A 183 17.61 14.26 -5.37
C ILE A 183 17.53 15.72 -5.78
N VAL A 184 16.46 16.42 -5.39
CA VAL A 184 16.29 17.86 -5.73
C VAL A 184 17.38 18.72 -5.09
N ILE A 185 17.69 18.51 -3.80
CA ILE A 185 18.76 19.24 -3.10
C ILE A 185 20.12 19.03 -3.78
N ARG A 186 20.48 17.79 -4.13
CA ARG A 186 21.70 17.48 -4.88
C ARG A 186 21.78 18.23 -6.19
N ASN A 187 20.68 18.25 -6.96
CA ASN A 187 20.65 18.93 -8.26
C ASN A 187 20.66 20.45 -8.16
N THR A 188 19.94 21.04 -7.20
CA THR A 188 19.74 22.49 -7.13
C THR A 188 20.80 23.19 -6.32
N LEU A 189 21.11 22.69 -5.12
CA LEU A 189 22.02 23.33 -4.18
C LEU A 189 23.47 22.95 -4.46
N PHE A 190 23.73 21.65 -4.62
CA PHE A 190 25.09 21.13 -4.80
C PHE A 190 25.50 20.99 -6.27
N ARG A 191 24.59 21.16 -7.22
CA ARG A 191 24.80 21.00 -8.67
C ARG A 191 25.37 19.63 -9.06
N LEU A 192 25.05 18.60 -8.26
CA LEU A 192 25.40 17.20 -8.54
C LEU A 192 24.36 16.58 -9.46
N PRO A 193 24.74 15.82 -10.50
CA PRO A 193 23.81 15.21 -11.47
C PRO A 193 23.09 13.99 -10.90
N ALA A 194 22.23 14.20 -9.90
CA ALA A 194 21.43 13.13 -9.30
C ALA A 194 20.16 12.84 -10.09
N LYS A 195 19.79 11.57 -10.19
CA LYS A 195 18.55 11.10 -10.82
C LYS A 195 17.83 10.16 -9.87
N ALA A 196 16.51 10.26 -9.82
CA ALA A 196 15.68 9.32 -9.08
C ALA A 196 15.65 7.97 -9.80
N ASP A 197 15.81 6.91 -9.02
CA ASP A 197 15.57 5.54 -9.45
C ASP A 197 14.58 4.91 -8.47
N LEU A 198 13.36 4.71 -8.96
CA LEU A 198 12.28 4.14 -8.17
C LEU A 198 12.17 2.61 -8.35
N SER A 199 12.93 2.02 -9.27
CA SER A 199 12.91 0.57 -9.52
C SER A 199 13.45 -0.23 -8.33
N VAL A 200 14.32 0.40 -7.52
CA VAL A 200 14.91 -0.16 -6.31
C VAL A 200 14.41 0.52 -5.02
N MET A 201 13.24 1.17 -5.10
CA MET A 201 12.60 1.76 -3.92
C MET A 201 11.91 0.67 -3.11
N PRO A 202 12.35 0.36 -1.87
CA PRO A 202 11.66 -0.62 -1.04
C PRO A 202 10.32 -0.08 -0.57
N ARG A 203 9.38 -0.96 -0.34
CA ARG A 203 8.06 -0.68 0.24
C ARG A 203 7.82 -1.64 1.40
N ALA A 204 7.20 -1.15 2.46
CA ALA A 204 6.86 -1.95 3.62
C ALA A 204 5.40 -1.74 4.03
N ILE A 205 4.80 -2.78 4.60
CA ILE A 205 3.47 -2.80 5.19
C ILE A 205 3.64 -3.33 6.60
N TYR A 206 3.21 -2.53 7.57
CA TYR A 206 3.50 -2.75 8.99
C TYR A 206 2.40 -3.56 9.69
N THR A 207 1.95 -4.61 9.03
CA THR A 207 1.17 -5.67 9.68
C THR A 207 2.07 -6.56 10.55
N ASN A 208 1.50 -7.49 11.26
CA ASN A 208 2.26 -8.56 11.92
C ASN A 208 1.68 -9.90 11.44
N PRO A 209 2.45 -10.65 10.61
CA PRO A 209 3.80 -10.34 10.14
C PRO A 209 3.86 -9.13 9.18
N GLU A 210 5.02 -8.45 9.14
CA GLU A 210 5.29 -7.38 8.18
C GLU A 210 5.48 -7.92 6.76
N ILE A 211 5.16 -7.12 5.74
CA ILE A 211 5.61 -7.35 4.36
C ILE A 211 6.59 -6.25 3.97
N ALA A 212 7.69 -6.64 3.34
CA ALA A 212 8.57 -5.70 2.65
C ALA A 212 8.95 -6.24 1.28
N GLU A 213 8.98 -5.36 0.28
CA GLU A 213 9.29 -5.72 -1.10
C GLU A 213 10.16 -4.65 -1.75
N VAL A 214 11.00 -5.05 -2.69
CA VAL A 214 11.77 -4.18 -3.58
C VAL A 214 11.81 -4.78 -4.99
N GLY A 215 11.76 -3.93 -6.02
CA GLY A 215 11.77 -4.36 -7.42
C GLY A 215 10.44 -4.98 -7.87
N LEU A 216 10.51 -5.95 -8.76
CA LEU A 216 9.37 -6.58 -9.42
C LEU A 216 8.88 -7.80 -8.63
N THR A 217 7.57 -7.97 -8.56
CA THR A 217 6.97 -9.24 -8.17
C THR A 217 7.24 -10.31 -9.23
N GLU A 218 7.09 -11.59 -8.88
CA GLU A 218 7.25 -12.70 -9.86
C GLU A 218 6.31 -12.54 -11.06
N SER A 219 5.08 -12.11 -10.82
CA SER A 219 4.08 -11.89 -11.88
C SER A 219 4.51 -10.77 -12.83
N GLU A 220 4.96 -9.62 -12.29
CA GLU A 220 5.44 -8.49 -13.09
C GLU A 220 6.71 -8.84 -13.87
N ALA A 221 7.67 -9.53 -13.23
CA ALA A 221 8.90 -9.95 -13.86
C ALA A 221 8.63 -10.92 -15.02
N SER A 222 7.70 -11.85 -14.87
CA SER A 222 7.33 -12.85 -15.88
C SER A 222 6.66 -12.23 -17.11
N GLN A 223 6.06 -11.04 -16.98
CA GLN A 223 5.50 -10.30 -18.13
C GLN A 223 6.59 -9.59 -18.96
N ILE A 224 7.74 -9.28 -18.34
CA ILE A 224 8.81 -8.48 -18.95
C ILE A 224 9.98 -9.35 -19.41
N TYR A 225 10.30 -10.39 -18.64
CA TYR A 225 11.48 -11.23 -18.86
C TYR A 225 11.08 -12.68 -19.10
N SER A 226 11.85 -13.36 -19.97
CA SER A 226 11.75 -14.81 -20.16
C SER A 226 12.66 -15.55 -19.17
N GLY A 227 12.26 -16.75 -18.75
CA GLY A 227 13.06 -17.61 -17.89
C GLY A 227 13.22 -17.09 -16.47
N VAL A 228 12.25 -16.33 -15.97
CA VAL A 228 12.18 -15.88 -14.58
C VAL A 228 12.07 -17.09 -13.66
N ARG A 229 12.77 -17.04 -12.54
CA ARG A 229 12.69 -18.02 -11.45
C ARG A 229 12.52 -17.31 -10.13
N SER A 230 11.77 -17.92 -9.21
CA SER A 230 11.69 -17.49 -7.83
C SER A 230 12.40 -18.47 -6.92
N LEU A 231 13.22 -17.92 -6.01
CA LEU A 231 13.89 -18.65 -4.94
C LEU A 231 13.14 -18.34 -3.66
N LYS A 232 12.73 -19.36 -2.92
CA LYS A 232 11.88 -19.22 -1.73
C LYS A 232 12.55 -19.86 -0.52
N TRP A 233 12.36 -19.23 0.63
CA TRP A 233 12.82 -19.73 1.91
C TRP A 233 11.75 -19.50 2.97
N SER A 234 11.29 -20.56 3.61
CA SER A 234 10.33 -20.46 4.72
C SER A 234 11.02 -20.05 6.02
N PHE A 235 10.38 -19.23 6.83
CA PHE A 235 10.87 -18.91 8.17
C PHE A 235 10.83 -20.12 9.10
N ASP A 236 9.98 -21.12 8.82
CA ASP A 236 9.99 -22.38 9.55
C ASP A 236 11.31 -23.17 9.38
N ASP A 237 12.08 -22.92 8.34
CA ASP A 237 13.42 -23.48 8.15
C ASP A 237 14.54 -22.64 8.79
N ASN A 238 14.20 -21.57 9.54
CA ASN A 238 15.15 -20.71 10.21
C ASN A 238 15.20 -20.96 11.72
N ASP A 239 16.37 -21.35 12.25
CA ASP A 239 16.53 -21.71 13.66
C ASP A 239 16.16 -20.57 14.61
N ARG A 240 16.46 -19.32 14.24
CA ARG A 240 16.13 -18.14 15.04
C ARG A 240 14.63 -17.91 15.08
N ALA A 241 13.95 -18.02 13.95
CA ALA A 241 12.49 -17.90 13.88
C ALA A 241 11.79 -19.00 14.70
N ARG A 242 12.30 -20.23 14.66
CA ARG A 242 11.82 -21.33 15.49
C ARG A 242 12.02 -21.06 16.98
N ALA A 243 13.20 -20.58 17.37
CA ALA A 243 13.48 -20.24 18.77
C ALA A 243 12.59 -19.15 19.32
N GLU A 244 12.21 -18.18 18.49
CA GLU A 244 11.30 -17.08 18.83
C GLU A 244 9.82 -17.42 18.63
N ARG A 245 9.49 -18.58 18.03
CA ARG A 245 8.13 -18.97 17.62
C ARG A 245 7.48 -18.01 16.62
N GLU A 246 8.27 -17.38 15.75
CA GLU A 246 7.89 -16.44 14.71
C GLU A 246 8.12 -17.10 13.32
N ILE A 247 7.52 -18.28 13.13
CA ILE A 247 7.73 -19.13 11.95
C ILE A 247 6.83 -18.78 10.77
N GLU A 248 5.79 -17.99 10.98
CA GLU A 248 4.92 -17.52 9.89
C GLU A 248 5.66 -16.48 9.07
N GLY A 249 6.34 -16.93 8.02
CA GLY A 249 7.09 -16.04 7.16
C GLY A 249 7.68 -16.72 5.93
N LEU A 250 7.97 -15.91 4.93
CA LEU A 250 8.53 -16.34 3.65
C LEU A 250 9.47 -15.27 3.10
N GLY A 251 10.66 -15.65 2.70
CA GLY A 251 11.55 -14.87 1.82
C GLY A 251 11.41 -15.36 0.39
N LYS A 252 11.29 -14.44 -0.57
CA LYS A 252 11.13 -14.74 -1.99
C LYS A 252 12.00 -13.80 -2.82
N ILE A 253 12.90 -14.36 -3.62
CA ILE A 253 13.78 -13.62 -4.51
C ILE A 253 13.44 -13.97 -5.94
N VAL A 254 13.16 -12.97 -6.75
CA VAL A 254 12.83 -13.11 -8.17
C VAL A 254 14.11 -12.83 -8.98
N VAL A 255 14.51 -13.79 -9.80
CA VAL A 255 15.72 -13.70 -10.60
C VAL A 255 15.43 -13.95 -12.09
N SER A 256 16.19 -13.29 -12.95
CA SER A 256 16.19 -13.57 -14.38
C SER A 256 16.81 -14.94 -14.68
N GLY A 257 16.64 -15.44 -15.92
CA GLY A 257 17.27 -16.68 -16.37
C GLY A 257 18.81 -16.69 -16.26
N ARG A 258 19.44 -15.50 -16.17
CA ARG A 258 20.89 -15.33 -16.01
C ARG A 258 21.31 -15.11 -14.55
N GLY A 259 20.38 -15.14 -13.60
CA GLY A 259 20.65 -14.97 -12.17
C GLY A 259 20.64 -13.51 -11.67
N LYS A 260 20.36 -12.52 -12.52
CA LYS A 260 20.19 -11.13 -12.09
C LYS A 260 18.97 -11.00 -11.20
N ILE A 261 19.08 -10.30 -10.04
CA ILE A 261 17.98 -10.04 -9.12
C ILE A 261 17.03 -9.01 -9.77
N LEU A 262 15.77 -9.38 -9.94
CA LEU A 262 14.70 -8.54 -10.48
C LEU A 262 13.80 -7.98 -9.40
N GLY A 263 13.71 -8.66 -8.26
CA GLY A 263 12.95 -8.25 -7.10
C GLY A 263 13.15 -9.17 -5.92
N ALA A 264 12.79 -8.68 -4.77
CA ALA A 264 12.80 -9.42 -3.53
C ALA A 264 11.57 -9.05 -2.68
N GLY A 265 11.03 -10.02 -1.98
CA GLY A 265 9.94 -9.84 -1.04
C GLY A 265 10.13 -10.70 0.20
N ILE A 266 9.78 -10.16 1.34
CA ILE A 266 9.84 -10.83 2.63
C ILE A 266 8.52 -10.57 3.35
N VAL A 267 7.93 -11.63 3.88
CA VAL A 267 6.87 -11.52 4.87
C VAL A 267 7.34 -12.21 6.15
N GLY A 268 7.28 -11.53 7.28
CA GLY A 268 7.75 -12.04 8.55
C GLY A 268 8.13 -10.94 9.53
N LYS A 269 8.63 -11.34 10.69
CA LYS A 269 9.11 -10.39 11.70
C LYS A 269 10.28 -9.57 11.17
N ASN A 270 10.18 -8.24 11.31
CA ASN A 270 11.20 -7.28 10.87
C ASN A 270 11.49 -7.31 9.35
N ALA A 271 10.50 -7.66 8.53
CA ALA A 271 10.68 -7.71 7.07
C ALA A 271 11.15 -6.35 6.51
N GLY A 272 10.69 -5.23 7.09
CA GLY A 272 11.11 -3.88 6.73
C GLY A 272 12.60 -3.64 6.87
N ASP A 273 13.26 -4.24 7.86
CA ASP A 273 14.71 -4.17 8.04
C ASP A 273 15.44 -5.18 7.13
N LEU A 274 14.89 -6.39 7.02
CA LEU A 274 15.48 -7.50 6.27
C LEU A 274 15.51 -7.28 4.75
N ILE A 275 14.70 -6.37 4.20
CA ILE A 275 14.70 -6.05 2.77
C ILE A 275 15.91 -5.22 2.33
N THR A 276 16.58 -4.54 3.27
CA THR A 276 17.69 -3.61 2.99
C THR A 276 18.86 -4.22 2.23
N PRO A 277 19.39 -5.41 2.58
CA PRO A 277 20.47 -6.05 1.82
C PRO A 277 20.10 -6.33 0.36
N TRP A 278 18.84 -6.68 0.09
CA TRP A 278 18.35 -6.93 -1.27
C TRP A 278 18.24 -5.65 -2.07
N THR A 279 17.80 -4.56 -1.44
CA THR A 279 17.79 -3.24 -2.04
C THR A 279 19.19 -2.83 -2.47
N LEU A 280 20.20 -3.02 -1.60
CA LEU A 280 21.58 -2.72 -1.90
C LEU A 280 22.13 -3.61 -3.04
N ALA A 281 21.88 -4.91 -2.99
CA ALA A 281 22.31 -5.82 -4.04
C ALA A 281 21.77 -5.44 -5.42
N MET A 282 20.52 -5.00 -5.50
CA MET A 282 19.90 -4.55 -6.75
C MET A 282 20.42 -3.19 -7.23
N GLN A 283 20.99 -2.35 -6.35
CA GLN A 283 21.59 -1.07 -6.73
C GLN A 283 22.99 -1.21 -7.33
N GLU A 284 23.73 -2.25 -6.92
CA GLU A 284 25.11 -2.52 -7.34
C GLU A 284 25.21 -3.35 -8.63
N GLU A 285 24.10 -3.93 -9.14
CA GLU A 285 24.00 -4.63 -10.42
C GLU A 285 23.71 -3.68 -11.61
#